data_242d7cf37af3e465bece7cba73149878
#
_entry.id   242d7cf37af3e465bece7cba73149878
#
_cell.length_a   1.000
_cell.length_b   1.000
_cell.length_c   1.000
_cell.angle_alpha   90.00
_cell.angle_beta   90.00
_cell.angle_gamma   90.00
#
_symmetry.space_group_name_H-M   'P 1'
#
loop_
_entity.id
_entity.type
_entity.pdbx_description
1 polymer ?
#
loop_
_entity_poly.entity_id
_entity_poly.type
_entity_poly.pdbx_seq_one_letter_code
_entity_poly.pdbx_strand_id
1 'polypeptide(L)'
;MRASQERTGPENGRLTGVLSAILLTVCIIITALYSYMKSEYPSATIKDLPNFFRVIRNETVKEAEVLYSFKFESTSNPVFALYGDYIVKLDSGGIWFLDKKGQVIWSKPIAMGDPILKVNGSKLLAADAGSGEIYVLEGRSVVWEDKADEAILNADINKKGYVTVVTESKSYNNEIR
;
A
#
# COMPACT_ATOMS: atom_id res chain seq x y z
N MET A 1 -9.73 6.67 79.58
CA MET A 1 -9.79 6.19 78.21
C MET A 1 -9.76 7.38 77.26
N ARG A 2 -8.62 7.68 76.60
CA ARG A 2 -8.48 8.74 75.59
C ARG A 2 -8.50 8.07 74.23
N ALA A 3 -9.48 8.37 73.41
CA ALA A 3 -9.56 7.94 72.01
C ALA A 3 -8.61 8.80 71.23
N SER A 4 -7.66 8.14 70.51
CA SER A 4 -6.75 8.75 69.57
C SER A 4 -7.53 9.04 68.27
N GLN A 5 -7.74 10.29 67.90
CA GLN A 5 -8.23 10.69 66.62
C GLN A 5 -7.01 10.62 65.62
N GLU A 6 -7.02 9.68 64.74
CA GLU A 6 -6.15 9.68 63.56
C GLU A 6 -6.59 10.82 62.63
N ARG A 7 -5.74 11.82 62.49
CA ARG A 7 -5.86 12.86 61.46
C ARG A 7 -5.38 12.26 60.16
N THR A 8 -6.27 11.85 59.32
CA THR A 8 -5.96 11.62 57.89
C THR A 8 -5.74 12.97 57.22
N GLY A 9 -4.50 13.27 56.89
CA GLY A 9 -4.06 14.54 56.31
C GLY A 9 -4.49 14.76 54.86
N PRO A 10 -4.47 16.02 54.38
CA PRO A 10 -4.98 16.46 53.08
C PRO A 10 -4.03 16.19 51.91
N GLU A 11 -3.06 15.27 52.01
CA GLU A 11 -2.05 15.02 50.97
C GLU A 11 -2.61 14.31 49.73
N ASN A 12 -3.59 13.44 49.86
CA ASN A 12 -4.16 12.68 48.75
C ASN A 12 -4.92 13.57 47.73
N GLY A 13 -5.54 14.66 48.17
CA GLY A 13 -6.28 15.55 47.29
C GLY A 13 -5.40 16.40 46.36
N ARG A 14 -4.20 16.75 46.78
CA ARG A 14 -3.25 17.49 45.94
C ARG A 14 -2.61 16.58 44.88
N LEU A 15 -2.28 15.34 45.21
CA LEU A 15 -1.72 14.35 44.29
C LEU A 15 -2.72 13.97 43.18
N THR A 16 -3.99 13.77 43.54
CA THR A 16 -5.07 13.49 42.57
C THR A 16 -5.33 14.68 41.64
N GLY A 17 -5.27 15.91 42.15
CA GLY A 17 -5.41 17.13 41.37
C GLY A 17 -4.25 17.28 40.32
N VAL A 18 -3.03 17.03 40.75
CA VAL A 18 -1.86 17.09 39.85
C VAL A 18 -1.93 15.99 38.79
N LEU A 19 -2.28 14.75 39.15
CA LEU A 19 -2.46 13.64 38.22
C LEU A 19 -3.58 13.91 37.20
N SER A 20 -4.70 14.49 37.61
CA SER A 20 -5.78 14.83 36.70
C SER A 20 -5.40 15.96 35.75
N ALA A 21 -4.63 16.96 36.19
CA ALA A 21 -4.13 18.03 35.35
C ALA A 21 -3.14 17.49 34.29
N ILE A 22 -2.23 16.61 34.70
CA ILE A 22 -1.30 15.95 33.75
C ILE A 22 -2.05 15.12 32.70
N LEU A 23 -3.04 14.33 33.12
CA LEU A 23 -3.85 13.52 32.20
C LEU A 23 -4.60 14.40 31.19
N LEU A 24 -5.20 15.50 31.67
CA LEU A 24 -5.92 16.44 30.82
C LEU A 24 -4.99 17.11 29.80
N THR A 25 -3.78 17.50 30.21
CA THR A 25 -2.76 18.08 29.33
C THR A 25 -2.33 17.07 28.24
N VAL A 26 -2.11 15.80 28.61
CA VAL A 26 -1.76 14.73 27.68
C VAL A 26 -2.89 14.51 26.67
N CYS A 27 -4.15 14.49 27.10
CA CYS A 27 -5.31 14.38 26.20
C CYS A 27 -5.38 15.55 25.19
N ILE A 28 -5.13 16.79 25.65
CA ILE A 28 -5.11 17.97 24.76
C ILE A 28 -4.01 17.84 23.73
N ILE A 29 -2.81 17.41 24.13
CA ILE A 29 -1.69 17.23 23.22
C ILE A 29 -2.01 16.15 22.16
N ILE A 30 -2.57 15.01 22.59
CA ILE A 30 -2.94 13.92 21.67
C ILE A 30 -4.01 14.38 20.69
N THR A 31 -5.03 15.11 21.13
CA THR A 31 -6.09 15.61 20.24
C THR A 31 -5.56 16.66 19.26
N ALA A 32 -4.67 17.55 19.70
CA ALA A 32 -4.03 18.53 18.83
C ALA A 32 -3.16 17.86 17.75
N LEU A 33 -2.34 16.87 18.15
CA LEU A 33 -1.51 16.10 17.23
C LEU A 33 -2.36 15.28 16.23
N TYR A 34 -3.45 14.68 16.69
CA TYR A 34 -4.38 13.97 15.83
C TYR A 34 -5.06 14.91 14.82
N SER A 35 -5.48 16.09 15.26
CA SER A 35 -6.09 17.10 14.37
C SER A 35 -5.10 17.60 13.32
N TYR A 36 -3.85 17.85 13.72
CA TYR A 36 -2.79 18.23 12.80
C TYR A 36 -2.50 17.13 11.77
N MET A 37 -2.33 15.89 12.23
CA MET A 37 -2.14 14.73 11.36
C MET A 37 -3.30 14.56 10.36
N LYS A 38 -4.52 14.75 10.80
CA LYS A 38 -5.73 14.64 9.98
C LYS A 38 -5.83 15.74 8.92
N SER A 39 -5.32 16.94 9.23
CA SER A 39 -5.26 18.06 8.29
C SER A 39 -4.29 17.80 7.14
N GLU A 40 -3.11 17.26 7.46
CA GLU A 40 -2.04 17.00 6.49
C GLU A 40 -2.27 15.69 5.72
N TYR A 41 -2.85 14.68 6.40
CA TYR A 41 -3.13 13.34 5.85
C TYR A 41 -4.58 12.94 6.10
N PRO A 42 -5.53 13.32 5.21
CA PRO A 42 -6.97 13.09 5.42
C PRO A 42 -7.37 11.61 5.61
N SER A 43 -6.58 10.68 5.04
CA SER A 43 -6.78 9.23 5.17
C SER A 43 -6.18 8.60 6.44
N ALA A 44 -5.41 9.37 7.24
CA ALA A 44 -4.75 8.87 8.43
C ALA A 44 -5.76 8.50 9.53
N THR A 45 -5.44 7.44 10.27
CA THR A 45 -6.21 6.92 11.40
C THR A 45 -5.39 6.97 12.69
N ILE A 46 -6.04 6.76 13.84
CA ILE A 46 -5.35 6.71 15.15
C ILE A 46 -4.23 5.64 15.18
N LYS A 47 -4.36 4.58 14.39
CA LYS A 47 -3.34 3.52 14.28
C LYS A 47 -2.03 4.00 13.64
N ASP A 48 -2.07 5.12 12.93
CA ASP A 48 -0.91 5.70 12.25
C ASP A 48 -0.12 6.67 13.16
N LEU A 49 -0.66 7.03 14.32
CA LEU A 49 0.00 7.89 15.31
C LEU A 49 1.44 7.45 15.66
N PRO A 50 1.74 6.18 15.92
CA PRO A 50 3.13 5.77 16.21
C PRO A 50 4.09 6.05 15.06
N ASN A 51 3.65 5.88 13.81
CA ASN A 51 4.46 6.17 12.62
C ASN A 51 4.67 7.66 12.43
N PHE A 52 3.67 8.48 12.76
CA PHE A 52 3.76 9.94 12.73
C PHE A 52 4.79 10.47 13.73
N PHE A 53 4.84 9.93 14.95
CA PHE A 53 5.89 10.27 15.93
C PHE A 53 7.30 9.87 15.46
N ARG A 54 7.43 8.82 14.67
CA ARG A 54 8.69 8.40 14.06
C ARG A 54 9.20 9.43 13.05
N VAL A 55 8.31 10.00 12.25
CA VAL A 55 8.62 11.06 11.28
C VAL A 55 9.03 12.35 11.98
N ILE A 56 8.32 12.76 13.06
CA ILE A 56 8.65 13.97 13.85
C ILE A 56 10.00 13.83 14.57
N ARG A 57 10.38 12.62 14.97
CA ARG A 57 11.63 12.36 15.71
C ARG A 57 12.89 12.51 14.84
N ASN A 58 12.78 12.90 13.58
CA ASN A 58 13.94 12.94 12.66
C ASN A 58 14.75 11.63 12.68
N GLU A 59 14.09 10.49 12.82
CA GLU A 59 14.70 9.24 12.43
C GLU A 59 14.96 9.40 10.94
N THR A 60 16.19 9.82 10.63
CA THR A 60 16.69 9.96 9.27
C THR A 60 16.19 8.77 8.48
N VAL A 61 15.33 9.04 7.49
CA VAL A 61 15.02 8.05 6.47
C VAL A 61 16.39 7.56 6.04
N LYS A 62 16.72 6.30 6.36
CA LYS A 62 18.00 5.72 5.92
C LYS A 62 18.05 6.02 4.43
N GLU A 63 19.11 6.71 4.04
CA GLU A 63 19.35 7.03 2.63
C GLU A 63 19.12 5.76 1.83
N ALA A 64 18.30 5.83 0.77
CA ALA A 64 17.92 4.65 0.03
C ALA A 64 19.19 4.04 -0.55
N GLU A 65 19.58 2.86 -0.03
CA GLU A 65 20.75 2.14 -0.48
C GLU A 65 20.34 1.21 -1.63
N VAL A 66 21.07 1.28 -2.74
CA VAL A 66 20.91 0.33 -3.85
C VAL A 66 21.56 -1.00 -3.45
N LEU A 67 20.75 -1.93 -2.97
CA LEU A 67 21.22 -3.26 -2.54
C LEU A 67 21.56 -4.16 -3.72
N TYR A 68 20.82 -4.05 -4.82
CA TYR A 68 20.98 -4.86 -6.03
C TYR A 68 20.70 -4.03 -7.27
N SER A 69 21.48 -4.27 -8.33
CA SER A 69 21.21 -3.77 -9.67
C SER A 69 21.50 -4.88 -10.68
N PHE A 70 20.70 -4.98 -11.74
CA PHE A 70 20.92 -5.93 -12.83
C PHE A 70 20.50 -5.29 -14.16
N LYS A 71 21.12 -5.77 -15.24
CA LYS A 71 20.76 -5.40 -16.59
C LYS A 71 19.77 -6.42 -17.14
N PHE A 72 18.82 -5.97 -17.93
CA PHE A 72 17.88 -6.83 -18.64
C PHE A 72 17.82 -6.41 -20.11
N GLU A 73 17.54 -7.37 -20.97
CA GLU A 73 17.24 -7.11 -22.37
C GLU A 73 15.73 -7.11 -22.56
N SER A 74 15.21 -6.14 -23.28
CA SER A 74 13.81 -6.06 -23.64
C SER A 74 13.66 -5.48 -25.05
N THR A 75 12.78 -6.08 -25.82
CA THR A 75 12.45 -5.63 -27.18
C THR A 75 11.31 -4.63 -27.20
N SER A 76 10.68 -4.37 -26.05
CA SER A 76 9.51 -3.50 -25.88
C SER A 76 9.62 -2.69 -24.59
N ASN A 77 8.69 -1.78 -24.36
CA ASN A 77 8.59 -1.01 -23.12
C ASN A 77 8.13 -1.91 -21.96
N PRO A 78 9.05 -2.49 -21.16
CA PRO A 78 8.66 -3.33 -20.05
C PRO A 78 8.09 -2.50 -18.90
N VAL A 79 7.09 -3.03 -18.22
CA VAL A 79 6.60 -2.51 -16.96
C VAL A 79 7.04 -3.41 -15.82
N PHE A 80 7.35 -2.80 -14.67
CA PHE A 80 7.84 -3.50 -13.49
C PHE A 80 6.98 -3.20 -12.27
N ALA A 81 6.83 -4.19 -11.40
CA ALA A 81 6.21 -4.02 -10.09
C ALA A 81 6.91 -4.89 -9.04
N LEU A 82 6.85 -4.47 -7.78
CA LEU A 82 7.21 -5.32 -6.66
C LEU A 82 5.99 -6.14 -6.24
N TYR A 83 6.17 -7.45 -6.12
CA TYR A 83 5.12 -8.38 -5.72
C TYR A 83 5.67 -9.36 -4.67
N GLY A 84 5.39 -9.09 -3.41
CA GLY A 84 6.04 -9.78 -2.29
C GLY A 84 7.56 -9.60 -2.35
N ASP A 85 8.30 -10.71 -2.40
CA ASP A 85 9.77 -10.71 -2.51
C ASP A 85 10.29 -10.72 -3.96
N TYR A 86 9.40 -10.62 -4.94
CA TYR A 86 9.74 -10.73 -6.36
C TYR A 86 9.66 -9.38 -7.07
N ILE A 87 10.48 -9.24 -8.11
CA ILE A 87 10.33 -8.22 -9.12
C ILE A 87 9.55 -8.86 -10.26
N VAL A 88 8.36 -8.35 -10.56
CA VAL A 88 7.59 -8.80 -11.72
C VAL A 88 7.88 -7.88 -12.88
N LYS A 89 8.31 -8.46 -14.00
CA LYS A 89 8.44 -7.79 -15.30
C LYS A 89 7.32 -8.28 -16.21
N LEU A 90 6.67 -7.35 -16.88
CA LEU A 90 5.69 -7.61 -17.93
C LEU A 90 6.16 -6.92 -19.20
N ASP A 91 6.32 -7.67 -20.27
CA ASP A 91 6.75 -7.18 -21.58
C ASP A 91 6.08 -7.97 -22.72
N SER A 92 6.47 -7.72 -23.97
CA SER A 92 5.91 -8.41 -25.14
C SER A 92 6.09 -9.93 -25.14
N GLY A 93 6.99 -10.46 -24.33
CA GLY A 93 7.22 -11.90 -24.19
C GLY A 93 6.40 -12.56 -23.10
N GLY A 94 5.78 -11.78 -22.18
CA GLY A 94 4.95 -12.32 -21.12
C GLY A 94 5.21 -11.75 -19.74
N ILE A 95 4.82 -12.54 -18.76
CA ILE A 95 4.96 -12.25 -17.33
C ILE A 95 6.18 -13.00 -16.79
N TRP A 96 7.09 -12.28 -16.15
CA TRP A 96 8.34 -12.81 -15.62
C TRP A 96 8.47 -12.46 -14.14
N PHE A 97 8.66 -13.45 -13.30
CA PHE A 97 9.00 -13.25 -11.89
C PHE A 97 10.50 -13.39 -11.72
N LEU A 98 11.12 -12.36 -11.21
CA LEU A 98 12.55 -12.28 -10.99
C LEU A 98 12.86 -12.25 -9.49
N ASP A 99 13.97 -12.86 -9.09
CA ASP A 99 14.53 -12.66 -7.77
C ASP A 99 15.24 -11.30 -7.65
N LYS A 100 15.77 -11.00 -6.47
CA LYS A 100 16.53 -9.76 -6.18
C LYS A 100 17.80 -9.61 -7.04
N LYS A 101 18.29 -10.70 -7.64
CA LYS A 101 19.46 -10.71 -8.52
C LYS A 101 19.08 -10.61 -9.99
N GLY A 102 17.78 -10.53 -10.31
CA GLY A 102 17.28 -10.49 -11.69
C GLY A 102 17.18 -11.86 -12.36
N GLN A 103 17.33 -12.96 -11.61
CA GLN A 103 17.18 -14.31 -12.16
C GLN A 103 15.70 -14.66 -12.30
N VAL A 104 15.31 -15.19 -13.46
CA VAL A 104 13.95 -15.65 -13.71
C VAL A 104 13.68 -16.91 -12.90
N ILE A 105 12.69 -16.83 -12.00
CA ILE A 105 12.24 -17.93 -11.15
C ILE A 105 10.92 -18.54 -11.60
N TRP A 106 10.16 -17.80 -12.40
CA TRP A 106 8.93 -18.25 -13.02
C TRP A 106 8.58 -17.33 -14.19
N SER A 107 7.93 -17.89 -15.21
CA SER A 107 7.42 -17.10 -16.33
C SER A 107 6.15 -17.72 -16.90
N LYS A 108 5.32 -16.86 -17.49
CA LYS A 108 4.17 -17.23 -18.33
C LYS A 108 4.31 -16.50 -19.65
N PRO A 109 4.69 -17.19 -20.74
CA PRO A 109 4.73 -16.60 -22.07
C PRO A 109 3.32 -16.20 -22.52
N ILE A 110 3.13 -14.92 -22.83
CA ILE A 110 1.89 -14.32 -23.33
C ILE A 110 2.31 -13.16 -24.25
N ALA A 111 1.71 -13.05 -25.42
CA ALA A 111 1.96 -11.91 -26.29
C ALA A 111 1.25 -10.67 -25.72
N MET A 112 2.01 -9.63 -25.37
CA MET A 112 1.47 -8.36 -24.86
C MET A 112 2.11 -7.20 -25.62
N GLY A 113 1.28 -6.42 -26.32
CA GLY A 113 1.74 -5.27 -27.11
C GLY A 113 1.92 -4.01 -26.26
N ASP A 114 0.98 -3.76 -25.35
CA ASP A 114 0.95 -2.57 -24.49
C ASP A 114 0.58 -2.99 -23.05
N PRO A 115 1.59 -3.41 -22.25
CA PRO A 115 1.36 -4.06 -20.98
C PRO A 115 0.93 -3.09 -19.86
N ILE A 116 -0.10 -3.47 -19.11
CA ILE A 116 -0.56 -2.84 -17.87
C ILE A 116 -0.29 -3.80 -16.71
N LEU A 117 0.43 -3.35 -15.69
CA LEU A 117 0.78 -4.14 -14.52
C LEU A 117 0.37 -3.41 -13.24
N LYS A 118 -0.44 -4.05 -12.40
CA LYS A 118 -0.87 -3.53 -11.09
C LYS A 118 -0.72 -4.59 -10.01
N VAL A 119 -0.36 -4.16 -8.82
CA VAL A 119 -0.21 -5.02 -7.65
C VAL A 119 -0.98 -4.43 -6.49
N ASN A 120 -1.76 -5.25 -5.79
CA ASN A 120 -2.46 -4.86 -4.60
C ASN A 120 -2.54 -6.02 -3.58
N GLY A 121 -1.66 -5.98 -2.58
CA GLY A 121 -1.51 -7.07 -1.60
C GLY A 121 -0.98 -8.34 -2.26
N SER A 122 -1.74 -9.44 -2.15
CA SER A 122 -1.42 -10.73 -2.76
C SER A 122 -1.94 -10.88 -4.20
N LYS A 123 -2.54 -9.85 -4.77
CA LYS A 123 -3.10 -9.87 -6.12
C LYS A 123 -2.21 -9.09 -7.09
N LEU A 124 -2.01 -9.66 -8.26
CA LEU A 124 -1.31 -9.06 -9.37
C LEU A 124 -2.24 -9.10 -10.58
N LEU A 125 -2.43 -7.96 -11.21
CA LEU A 125 -3.14 -7.80 -12.47
C LEU A 125 -2.12 -7.55 -13.58
N ALA A 126 -2.17 -8.35 -14.63
CA ALA A 126 -1.47 -8.14 -15.88
C ALA A 126 -2.52 -8.04 -17.00
N ALA A 127 -2.49 -6.97 -17.77
CA ALA A 127 -3.40 -6.78 -18.90
C ALA A 127 -2.64 -6.22 -20.10
N ASP A 128 -3.21 -6.41 -21.27
CA ASP A 128 -2.71 -5.84 -22.51
C ASP A 128 -3.71 -4.85 -23.08
N ALA A 129 -3.32 -3.59 -23.14
CA ALA A 129 -4.19 -2.52 -23.63
C ALA A 129 -4.65 -2.76 -25.08
N GLY A 130 -3.76 -3.29 -25.92
CA GLY A 130 -4.03 -3.51 -27.33
C GLY A 130 -4.93 -4.72 -27.61
N SER A 131 -4.62 -5.88 -27.03
CA SER A 131 -5.36 -7.13 -27.28
C SER A 131 -6.59 -7.30 -26.40
N GLY A 132 -6.70 -6.54 -25.30
CA GLY A 132 -7.78 -6.65 -24.32
C GLY A 132 -7.63 -7.80 -23.33
N GLU A 133 -6.54 -8.58 -23.39
CA GLU A 133 -6.34 -9.73 -22.49
C GLU A 133 -6.05 -9.27 -21.06
N ILE A 134 -6.61 -10.00 -20.09
CA ILE A 134 -6.53 -9.68 -18.66
C ILE A 134 -6.24 -10.96 -17.89
N TYR A 135 -5.25 -10.89 -16.98
CA TYR A 135 -4.85 -11.99 -16.11
C TYR A 135 -4.75 -11.51 -14.67
N VAL A 136 -5.34 -12.23 -13.76
CA VAL A 136 -5.16 -12.03 -12.31
C VAL A 136 -4.37 -13.20 -11.75
N LEU A 137 -3.29 -12.88 -11.06
CA LEU A 137 -2.44 -13.86 -10.41
C LEU A 137 -2.50 -13.72 -8.89
N GLU A 138 -2.40 -14.86 -8.22
CA GLU A 138 -2.12 -14.97 -6.80
C GLU A 138 -0.91 -15.89 -6.60
N GLY A 139 0.14 -15.35 -5.99
CA GLY A 139 1.44 -16.00 -6.04
C GLY A 139 1.92 -16.13 -7.50
N ARG A 140 2.19 -17.34 -7.95
CA ARG A 140 2.62 -17.68 -9.32
C ARG A 140 1.54 -18.41 -10.12
N SER A 141 0.31 -18.39 -9.64
CA SER A 141 -0.82 -19.06 -10.29
C SER A 141 -1.78 -18.01 -10.88
N VAL A 142 -2.19 -18.21 -12.13
CA VAL A 142 -3.30 -17.45 -12.71
C VAL A 142 -4.57 -17.97 -12.07
N VAL A 143 -5.30 -17.08 -11.36
CA VAL A 143 -6.54 -17.41 -10.66
C VAL A 143 -7.77 -16.97 -11.43
N TRP A 144 -7.60 -16.05 -12.36
CA TRP A 144 -8.66 -15.59 -13.24
C TRP A 144 -8.06 -14.98 -14.52
N GLU A 145 -8.72 -15.20 -15.64
CA GLU A 145 -8.40 -14.62 -16.95
C GLU A 145 -9.67 -14.23 -17.69
N ASP A 146 -9.59 -13.15 -18.46
CA ASP A 146 -10.70 -12.64 -19.27
C ASP A 146 -10.14 -11.84 -20.45
N LYS A 147 -11.03 -11.43 -21.33
CA LYS A 147 -10.72 -10.58 -22.48
C LYS A 147 -11.78 -9.51 -22.65
N ALA A 148 -11.35 -8.26 -22.71
CA ALA A 148 -12.20 -7.15 -23.08
C ALA A 148 -12.50 -7.15 -24.58
N ASP A 149 -13.71 -6.77 -24.96
CA ASP A 149 -14.11 -6.70 -26.37
C ASP A 149 -13.47 -5.53 -27.13
N GLU A 150 -13.09 -4.49 -26.39
CA GLU A 150 -12.49 -3.25 -26.91
C GLU A 150 -11.15 -2.98 -26.22
N ALA A 151 -10.35 -2.07 -26.79
CA ALA A 151 -9.05 -1.70 -26.23
C ALA A 151 -9.16 -1.21 -24.78
N ILE A 152 -8.23 -1.66 -23.94
CA ILE A 152 -8.19 -1.28 -22.53
C ILE A 152 -7.40 0.03 -22.42
N LEU A 153 -8.04 1.06 -21.88
CA LEU A 153 -7.40 2.35 -21.58
C LEU A 153 -6.71 2.36 -20.23
N ASN A 154 -7.29 1.67 -19.27
CA ASN A 154 -6.71 1.49 -17.93
C ASN A 154 -7.35 0.29 -17.24
N ALA A 155 -6.60 -0.30 -16.31
CA ALA A 155 -7.09 -1.37 -15.44
C ALA A 155 -6.49 -1.23 -14.04
N ASP A 156 -7.25 -1.63 -13.02
CA ASP A 156 -6.80 -1.65 -11.62
C ASP A 156 -7.39 -2.84 -10.88
N ILE A 157 -6.78 -3.21 -9.75
CA ILE A 157 -7.21 -4.34 -8.92
C ILE A 157 -7.16 -3.96 -7.44
N ASN A 158 -8.17 -4.37 -6.69
CA ASN A 158 -8.17 -4.19 -5.24
C ASN A 158 -7.65 -5.43 -4.49
N LYS A 159 -7.44 -5.30 -3.17
CA LYS A 159 -6.95 -6.40 -2.30
C LYS A 159 -7.85 -7.64 -2.28
N LYS A 160 -9.15 -7.49 -2.61
CA LYS A 160 -10.11 -8.60 -2.65
C LYS A 160 -10.11 -9.32 -4.00
N GLY A 161 -9.41 -8.78 -5.01
CA GLY A 161 -9.34 -9.35 -6.35
C GLY A 161 -10.41 -8.81 -7.31
N TYR A 162 -11.18 -7.78 -6.93
CA TYR A 162 -12.06 -7.09 -7.88
C TYR A 162 -11.21 -6.29 -8.85
N VAL A 163 -11.45 -6.50 -10.14
CA VAL A 163 -10.80 -5.81 -11.24
C VAL A 163 -11.76 -4.75 -11.77
N THR A 164 -11.22 -3.56 -12.06
CA THR A 164 -11.92 -2.50 -12.78
C THR A 164 -11.17 -2.26 -14.08
N VAL A 165 -11.88 -2.24 -15.18
CA VAL A 165 -11.33 -2.02 -16.52
C VAL A 165 -12.03 -0.83 -17.14
N VAL A 166 -11.27 0.09 -17.70
CA VAL A 166 -11.77 1.18 -18.54
C VAL A 166 -11.43 0.85 -19.98
N THR A 167 -12.42 0.73 -20.84
CA THR A 167 -12.26 0.41 -22.26
C THR A 167 -12.71 1.57 -23.14
N GLU A 168 -12.26 1.55 -24.38
CA GLU A 168 -12.92 2.31 -25.44
C GLU A 168 -14.37 1.85 -25.58
N SER A 169 -15.24 2.69 -26.11
CA SER A 169 -16.62 2.32 -26.39
C SER A 169 -17.06 2.94 -27.70
N LYS A 170 -17.75 2.14 -28.52
CA LYS A 170 -18.33 2.61 -29.80
C LYS A 170 -19.52 3.54 -29.60
N SER A 171 -20.17 3.45 -28.44
CA SER A 171 -21.41 4.20 -28.14
C SER A 171 -21.18 5.38 -27.21
N TYR A 172 -20.09 5.37 -26.44
CA TYR A 172 -19.71 6.39 -25.46
C TYR A 172 -18.23 6.71 -25.63
N ASN A 173 -17.74 7.80 -25.04
CA ASN A 173 -16.31 8.09 -25.10
C ASN A 173 -15.47 7.00 -24.42
N ASN A 174 -15.95 6.45 -23.30
CA ASN A 174 -15.29 5.34 -22.57
C ASN A 174 -16.33 4.53 -21.78
N GLU A 175 -16.00 3.28 -21.43
CA GLU A 175 -16.80 2.39 -20.61
C GLU A 175 -15.99 1.87 -19.42
N ILE A 176 -16.62 1.73 -18.25
CA ILE A 176 -16.05 1.11 -17.05
C ILE A 176 -16.81 -0.19 -16.78
N ARG A 177 -16.09 -1.28 -16.62
CA ARG A 177 -16.60 -2.62 -16.27
C ARG A 177 -15.98 -3.14 -14.99
#